data_f6d5fdc1099ca6d75e42c61e24da2a90
#
_entry.id   f6d5fdc1099ca6d75e42c61e24da2a90
#
_cell.length_a   1.000
_cell.length_b   1.000
_cell.length_c   1.000
_cell.angle_alpha   90.00
_cell.angle_beta   90.00
_cell.angle_gamma   90.00
#
_symmetry.space_group_name_H-M   'P 1'
#
loop_
_entity.id
_entity.type
_entity.pdbx_description
1 polymer ?
#
loop_
_entity_poly.entity_id
_entity_poly.type
_entity_poly.pdbx_seq_one_letter_code
_entity_poly.pdbx_strand_id
1 'polypeptide(L)'
;MFERFTEKRALDLVRQTTKRLMGAQGESNAQSMAVKLIDHYEKLSPALRVEFFDFLAQEYNPDPQQVKAVAEAYHANPSADNLVRLFHVVEPDRQELLRRINRAPNGTQAIIGMRQSLLAQLGAHPTWAAIDADMHHLLSSWFNPGFLELHEITWNSPAQLLEKIIQHESVHAIDGWDDLRRRLQPDRRCYAFFHRQLPDEPLIFVEVALVPSISTDVGVLINKKTEVGSPKSFKTAIFYSISNCQPGLKGVSLGNFLIKRVAQQLIEDIPTLKTFCTLSPIPGFTQWMDQGAELTTFDASASQLKRFDAAISTLGLGDRKWSERLKDGWHPSSCSPEQRQALMRLCATYLMHYTRERRGDSVAKFHLSNGATLFQINWAADLSKKGLQQSAGLMVNYLYELDKVEAQHEAFSKGQVIASRGVSLLAG
;
A
#
# COMPACT_ATOMS: atom_id res chain seq x y z
N MET A 1 -11.23 -37.58 14.73
CA MET A 1 -11.44 -37.36 16.20
C MET A 1 -10.15 -36.88 16.86
N PHE A 2 -9.01 -37.51 16.62
CA PHE A 2 -7.69 -37.13 17.17
C PHE A 2 -7.25 -35.73 16.77
N GLU A 3 -7.38 -35.33 15.50
CA GLU A 3 -7.02 -33.99 15.03
C GLU A 3 -7.82 -32.87 15.72
N ARG A 4 -9.14 -33.00 15.83
CA ARG A 4 -9.99 -32.04 16.57
C ARG A 4 -9.61 -31.88 18.03
N PHE A 5 -9.13 -32.97 18.68
CA PHE A 5 -8.70 -32.90 20.07
C PHE A 5 -7.36 -32.15 20.20
N THR A 6 -6.45 -32.38 19.28
CA THR A 6 -5.15 -31.68 19.21
C THR A 6 -5.32 -30.20 18.90
N GLU A 7 -6.21 -29.86 17.99
CA GLU A 7 -6.53 -28.46 17.63
C GLU A 7 -7.16 -27.70 18.82
N LYS A 8 -8.16 -28.27 19.49
CA LYS A 8 -8.78 -27.64 20.65
C LYS A 8 -7.76 -27.38 21.76
N ARG A 9 -6.84 -28.33 21.99
CA ARG A 9 -5.75 -28.19 22.97
C ARG A 9 -4.79 -27.05 22.59
N ALA A 10 -4.48 -26.87 21.29
CA ALA A 10 -3.61 -25.78 20.81
C ALA A 10 -4.24 -24.40 21.09
N LEU A 11 -5.53 -24.23 20.80
CA LEU A 11 -6.25 -22.98 21.08
C LEU A 11 -6.35 -22.70 22.60
N ASP A 12 -6.66 -23.70 23.40
CA ASP A 12 -6.72 -23.57 24.86
C ASP A 12 -5.36 -23.14 25.43
N LEU A 13 -4.26 -23.64 24.86
CA LEU A 13 -2.91 -23.28 25.27
C LEU A 13 -2.62 -21.80 24.94
N VAL A 14 -3.00 -21.33 23.78
CA VAL A 14 -2.87 -19.90 23.38
C VAL A 14 -3.68 -19.03 24.33
N ARG A 15 -4.95 -19.36 24.60
CA ARG A 15 -5.83 -18.61 25.53
C ARG A 15 -5.25 -18.54 26.94
N GLN A 16 -4.78 -19.67 27.44
CA GLN A 16 -4.14 -19.74 28.78
C GLN A 16 -2.86 -18.89 28.82
N THR A 17 -2.02 -19.00 27.80
CA THR A 17 -0.77 -18.22 27.73
C THR A 17 -1.06 -16.73 27.64
N THR A 18 -2.09 -16.31 26.90
CA THR A 18 -2.56 -14.91 26.85
C THR A 18 -2.96 -14.42 28.24
N LYS A 19 -3.80 -15.18 28.97
CA LYS A 19 -4.23 -14.82 30.33
C LYS A 19 -3.04 -14.76 31.32
N ARG A 20 -2.08 -15.65 31.20
CA ARG A 20 -0.86 -15.64 32.01
C ARG A 20 0.04 -14.48 31.70
N LEU A 21 0.18 -14.10 30.40
CA LEU A 21 0.94 -12.93 29.99
C LEU A 21 0.34 -11.65 30.57
N MET A 22 -0.98 -11.51 30.55
CA MET A 22 -1.66 -10.34 31.13
C MET A 22 -1.53 -10.27 32.65
N GLY A 23 -1.53 -11.40 33.36
CA GLY A 23 -1.32 -11.48 34.80
C GLY A 23 0.15 -11.48 35.24
N ALA A 24 1.12 -11.47 34.29
CA ALA A 24 2.54 -11.58 34.62
C ALA A 24 3.04 -10.32 35.36
N GLN A 25 3.65 -10.53 36.52
CA GLN A 25 4.40 -9.53 37.25
C GLN A 25 5.90 -9.71 36.97
N GLY A 26 6.57 -8.59 36.66
CA GLY A 26 7.99 -8.57 36.30
C GLY A 26 8.24 -8.76 34.79
N GLU A 27 9.17 -7.97 34.29
CA GLU A 27 9.42 -7.80 32.86
C GLU A 27 9.96 -9.08 32.20
N SER A 28 10.92 -9.76 32.86
CA SER A 28 11.52 -11.01 32.37
C SER A 28 10.49 -12.15 32.24
N ASN A 29 9.56 -12.25 33.19
CA ASN A 29 8.49 -13.24 33.13
C ASN A 29 7.49 -12.93 31.99
N ALA A 30 7.11 -11.65 31.83
CA ALA A 30 6.24 -11.21 30.75
C ALA A 30 6.87 -11.50 29.38
N GLN A 31 8.16 -11.22 29.19
CA GLN A 31 8.87 -11.50 27.94
C GLN A 31 8.90 -13.02 27.63
N SER A 32 9.20 -13.87 28.61
CA SER A 32 9.17 -15.34 28.43
C SER A 32 7.78 -15.84 28.04
N MET A 33 6.71 -15.28 28.65
CA MET A 33 5.33 -15.63 28.30
C MET A 33 4.95 -15.14 26.91
N ALA A 34 5.42 -13.97 26.49
CA ALA A 34 5.19 -13.43 25.15
C ALA A 34 5.84 -14.31 24.07
N VAL A 35 7.07 -14.75 24.26
CA VAL A 35 7.73 -15.72 23.36
C VAL A 35 6.92 -17.01 23.22
N LYS A 36 6.43 -17.56 24.33
CA LYS A 36 5.58 -18.76 24.29
C LYS A 36 4.25 -18.50 23.58
N LEU A 37 3.65 -17.34 23.78
CA LEU A 37 2.40 -16.98 23.11
C LEU A 37 2.60 -16.90 21.59
N ILE A 38 3.68 -16.29 21.14
CA ILE A 38 4.04 -16.21 19.71
C ILE A 38 4.17 -17.63 19.13
N ASP A 39 5.00 -18.49 19.77
CA ASP A 39 5.21 -19.87 19.31
C ASP A 39 3.90 -20.68 19.25
N HIS A 40 3.03 -20.53 20.23
CA HIS A 40 1.73 -21.20 20.25
C HIS A 40 0.79 -20.67 19.17
N TYR A 41 0.76 -19.34 18.94
CA TYR A 41 -0.07 -18.71 17.89
C TYR A 41 0.37 -19.12 16.48
N GLU A 42 1.66 -19.14 16.21
CA GLU A 42 2.19 -19.52 14.90
C GLU A 42 1.79 -20.95 14.49
N LYS A 43 1.64 -21.85 15.46
CA LYS A 43 1.21 -23.23 15.25
C LYS A 43 -0.31 -23.40 15.03
N LEU A 44 -1.10 -22.32 15.20
CA LEU A 44 -2.53 -22.37 14.95
C LEU A 44 -2.84 -22.49 13.46
N SER A 45 -3.78 -23.37 13.12
CA SER A 45 -4.39 -23.40 11.78
C SER A 45 -5.16 -22.11 11.50
N PRO A 46 -5.41 -21.73 10.21
CA PRO A 46 -6.20 -20.55 9.88
C PRO A 46 -7.56 -20.50 10.59
N ALA A 47 -8.23 -21.64 10.73
CA ALA A 47 -9.52 -21.72 11.43
C ALA A 47 -9.39 -21.38 12.92
N LEU A 48 -8.35 -21.89 13.60
CA LEU A 48 -8.10 -21.60 15.01
C LEU A 48 -7.65 -20.14 15.25
N ARG A 49 -7.01 -19.51 14.26
CA ARG A 49 -6.71 -18.07 14.33
C ARG A 49 -7.98 -17.22 14.34
N VAL A 50 -9.03 -17.65 13.62
CA VAL A 50 -10.35 -17.03 13.69
C VAL A 50 -10.90 -17.08 15.13
N GLU A 51 -10.87 -18.26 15.74
CA GLU A 51 -11.34 -18.44 17.13
C GLU A 51 -10.50 -17.64 18.15
N PHE A 52 -9.22 -17.43 17.87
CA PHE A 52 -8.36 -16.58 18.70
C PHE A 52 -8.76 -15.09 18.59
N PHE A 53 -9.06 -14.59 17.40
CA PHE A 53 -9.52 -13.21 17.26
C PHE A 53 -10.91 -13.01 17.86
N ASP A 54 -11.82 -14.00 17.76
CA ASP A 54 -13.11 -13.97 18.45
C ASP A 54 -12.93 -13.89 19.97
N PHE A 55 -11.99 -14.67 20.52
CA PHE A 55 -11.62 -14.61 21.94
C PHE A 55 -11.11 -13.21 22.33
N LEU A 56 -10.23 -12.58 21.53
CA LEU A 56 -9.76 -11.22 21.80
C LEU A 56 -10.89 -10.19 21.72
N ALA A 57 -11.82 -10.34 20.78
CA ALA A 57 -12.97 -9.46 20.62
C ALA A 57 -13.96 -9.58 21.80
N GLN A 58 -14.05 -10.74 22.42
CA GLN A 58 -15.01 -10.98 23.51
C GLN A 58 -14.42 -10.65 24.89
N GLU A 59 -13.19 -11.09 25.19
CA GLU A 59 -12.65 -11.05 26.55
C GLU A 59 -11.74 -9.81 26.83
N TYR A 60 -11.33 -9.07 25.79
CA TYR A 60 -10.38 -7.96 25.93
C TYR A 60 -10.94 -6.62 25.45
N ASN A 61 -12.26 -6.49 25.36
CA ASN A 61 -12.94 -5.22 25.17
C ASN A 61 -13.14 -4.49 26.52
N PRO A 62 -13.23 -3.15 26.52
CA PRO A 62 -13.67 -2.40 27.70
C PRO A 62 -15.07 -2.84 28.15
N ASP A 63 -15.31 -2.81 29.47
CA ASP A 63 -16.65 -3.05 30.02
C ASP A 63 -17.60 -1.88 29.65
N PRO A 64 -18.68 -2.13 28.88
CA PRO A 64 -19.61 -1.08 28.47
C PRO A 64 -20.26 -0.32 29.62
N GLN A 65 -20.48 -0.99 30.77
CA GLN A 65 -21.09 -0.35 31.94
C GLN A 65 -20.12 0.62 32.60
N GLN A 66 -18.84 0.22 32.73
CA GLN A 66 -17.80 1.10 33.24
C GLN A 66 -17.55 2.29 32.31
N VAL A 67 -17.47 2.06 30.99
CA VAL A 67 -17.33 3.12 29.98
C VAL A 67 -18.45 4.13 30.10
N LYS A 68 -19.71 3.66 30.20
CA LYS A 68 -20.86 4.54 30.39
C LYS A 68 -20.73 5.42 31.66
N ALA A 69 -20.42 4.79 32.79
CA ALA A 69 -20.34 5.48 34.08
C ALA A 69 -19.26 6.58 34.07
N VAL A 70 -18.06 6.32 33.52
CA VAL A 70 -17.00 7.33 33.45
C VAL A 70 -17.26 8.40 32.41
N ALA A 71 -17.93 8.07 31.30
CA ALA A 71 -18.35 9.04 30.29
C ALA A 71 -19.39 10.01 30.85
N GLU A 72 -20.38 9.52 31.62
CA GLU A 72 -21.36 10.35 32.33
C GLU A 72 -20.70 11.25 33.39
N ALA A 73 -19.73 10.72 34.14
CA ALA A 73 -18.96 11.51 35.12
C ALA A 73 -18.15 12.63 34.44
N TYR A 74 -17.51 12.35 33.32
CA TYR A 74 -16.81 13.39 32.55
C TYR A 74 -17.76 14.40 31.93
N HIS A 75 -18.91 13.96 31.42
CA HIS A 75 -19.94 14.88 30.90
C HIS A 75 -20.48 15.83 31.99
N ALA A 76 -20.74 15.31 33.19
CA ALA A 76 -21.23 16.10 34.32
C ALA A 76 -20.17 17.07 34.87
N ASN A 77 -18.91 16.69 34.88
CA ASN A 77 -17.78 17.51 35.32
C ASN A 77 -16.56 17.28 34.40
N PRO A 78 -16.33 18.14 33.38
CA PRO A 78 -15.25 17.99 32.40
C PRO A 78 -13.89 18.42 32.97
N SER A 79 -13.44 17.75 34.05
CA SER A 79 -12.13 17.96 34.67
C SER A 79 -11.06 17.08 33.99
N ALA A 80 -9.79 17.47 34.16
CA ALA A 80 -8.64 16.68 33.70
C ALA A 80 -8.63 15.26 34.29
N ASP A 81 -8.96 15.14 35.59
CA ASP A 81 -9.00 13.86 36.28
C ASP A 81 -10.06 12.92 35.68
N ASN A 82 -11.26 13.42 35.42
CA ASN A 82 -12.31 12.63 34.79
C ASN A 82 -11.98 12.25 33.34
N LEU A 83 -11.29 13.14 32.62
CA LEU A 83 -10.80 12.82 31.27
C LEU A 83 -9.75 11.71 31.30
N VAL A 84 -8.78 11.75 32.21
CA VAL A 84 -7.76 10.71 32.39
C VAL A 84 -8.40 9.37 32.77
N ARG A 85 -9.40 9.39 33.67
CA ARG A 85 -10.16 8.18 34.04
C ARG A 85 -10.89 7.60 32.84
N LEU A 86 -11.50 8.43 31.99
CA LEU A 86 -12.17 7.99 30.77
C LEU A 86 -11.17 7.33 29.82
N PHE A 87 -10.00 7.92 29.59
CA PHE A 87 -8.95 7.31 28.76
C PHE A 87 -8.55 5.91 29.24
N HIS A 88 -8.33 5.76 30.54
CA HIS A 88 -7.94 4.45 31.08
C HIS A 88 -9.04 3.39 30.95
N VAL A 89 -10.30 3.76 31.07
CA VAL A 89 -11.41 2.80 31.01
C VAL A 89 -11.78 2.43 29.58
N VAL A 90 -11.60 3.34 28.61
CA VAL A 90 -11.90 3.05 27.19
C VAL A 90 -10.75 2.35 26.47
N GLU A 91 -9.52 2.39 27.01
CA GLU A 91 -8.39 1.68 26.42
C GLU A 91 -8.57 0.19 26.65
N PRO A 92 -8.67 -0.65 25.59
CA PRO A 92 -8.90 -2.07 25.75
C PRO A 92 -7.63 -2.79 26.21
N ASP A 93 -7.78 -3.78 27.10
CA ASP A 93 -6.68 -4.60 27.62
C ASP A 93 -5.86 -5.28 26.52
N ARG A 94 -6.44 -5.50 25.32
CA ARG A 94 -5.70 -6.06 24.18
C ARG A 94 -4.60 -5.14 23.67
N GLN A 95 -4.67 -3.81 23.88
CA GLN A 95 -3.55 -2.92 23.57
C GLN A 95 -2.34 -3.22 24.46
N GLU A 96 -2.56 -3.43 25.76
CA GLU A 96 -1.48 -3.85 26.66
C GLU A 96 -0.94 -5.24 26.30
N LEU A 97 -1.82 -6.18 25.93
CA LEU A 97 -1.40 -7.47 25.40
C LEU A 97 -0.44 -7.32 24.20
N LEU A 98 -0.82 -6.50 23.22
CA LEU A 98 0.00 -6.24 22.04
C LEU A 98 1.33 -5.56 22.39
N ARG A 99 1.34 -4.60 23.34
CA ARG A 99 2.59 -3.98 23.83
C ARG A 99 3.51 -5.00 24.51
N ARG A 100 2.95 -5.95 25.29
CA ARG A 100 3.74 -7.02 25.92
C ARG A 100 4.31 -7.99 24.90
N ILE A 101 3.54 -8.36 23.86
CA ILE A 101 4.04 -9.16 22.73
C ILE A 101 5.17 -8.41 22.02
N ASN A 102 5.01 -7.11 21.77
CA ASN A 102 6.01 -6.30 21.04
C ASN A 102 7.37 -6.22 21.75
N ARG A 103 7.42 -6.39 23.08
CA ARG A 103 8.67 -6.40 23.86
C ARG A 103 9.46 -7.72 23.73
N ALA A 104 8.84 -8.76 23.20
CA ALA A 104 9.51 -10.04 22.98
C ALA A 104 10.38 -10.01 21.71
N PRO A 105 11.44 -10.83 21.63
CA PRO A 105 12.13 -11.10 20.36
C PRO A 105 11.13 -11.49 19.28
N ASN A 106 11.23 -10.92 18.09
CA ASN A 106 10.31 -11.10 16.96
C ASN A 106 8.85 -10.68 17.24
N GLY A 107 8.58 -9.99 18.36
CA GLY A 107 7.23 -9.58 18.75
C GLY A 107 6.56 -8.67 17.74
N THR A 108 7.29 -7.69 17.20
CA THR A 108 6.80 -6.79 16.14
C THR A 108 6.40 -7.57 14.89
N GLN A 109 7.24 -8.50 14.44
CA GLN A 109 6.96 -9.35 13.27
C GLN A 109 5.73 -10.24 13.50
N ALA A 110 5.61 -10.82 14.70
CA ALA A 110 4.45 -11.63 15.07
C ALA A 110 3.15 -10.80 15.01
N ILE A 111 3.14 -9.57 15.53
CA ILE A 111 1.97 -8.69 15.49
C ILE A 111 1.60 -8.31 14.05
N ILE A 112 2.57 -8.03 13.19
CA ILE A 112 2.33 -7.79 11.76
C ILE A 112 1.70 -9.01 11.10
N GLY A 113 2.22 -10.22 11.37
CA GLY A 113 1.65 -11.48 10.87
C GLY A 113 0.25 -11.77 11.43
N MET A 114 0.00 -11.47 12.70
CA MET A 114 -1.34 -11.54 13.31
C MET A 114 -2.30 -10.59 12.57
N ARG A 115 -1.92 -9.33 12.35
CA ARG A 115 -2.76 -8.37 11.64
C ARG A 115 -3.00 -8.76 10.18
N GLN A 116 -2.00 -9.31 9.50
CA GLN A 116 -2.19 -9.85 8.14
C GLN A 116 -3.27 -10.95 8.12
N SER A 117 -3.24 -11.89 9.09
CA SER A 117 -4.23 -12.94 9.22
C SER A 117 -5.63 -12.38 9.52
N LEU A 118 -5.73 -11.36 10.37
CA LEU A 118 -6.96 -10.67 10.70
C LEU A 118 -7.55 -9.95 9.46
N LEU A 119 -6.75 -9.18 8.76
CA LEU A 119 -7.17 -8.41 7.56
C LEU A 119 -7.72 -9.31 6.46
N ALA A 120 -7.18 -10.52 6.31
CA ALA A 120 -7.65 -11.50 5.32
C ALA A 120 -9.08 -11.96 5.57
N GLN A 121 -9.58 -11.88 6.81
CA GLN A 121 -10.90 -12.36 7.24
C GLN A 121 -11.82 -11.23 7.73
N LEU A 122 -11.34 -10.00 7.81
CA LEU A 122 -12.06 -8.86 8.41
C LEU A 122 -13.43 -8.61 7.77
N GLY A 123 -13.55 -8.83 6.46
CA GLY A 123 -14.83 -8.68 5.75
C GLY A 123 -15.91 -9.66 6.20
N ALA A 124 -15.54 -10.87 6.62
CA ALA A 124 -16.43 -11.88 7.17
C ALA A 124 -16.70 -11.71 8.67
N HIS A 125 -15.83 -10.98 9.39
CA HIS A 125 -15.87 -10.79 10.83
C HIS A 125 -15.88 -9.30 11.22
N PRO A 126 -16.99 -8.55 11.02
CA PRO A 126 -17.03 -7.11 11.29
C PRO A 126 -16.72 -6.71 12.74
N THR A 127 -16.94 -7.60 13.70
CA THR A 127 -16.63 -7.40 15.12
C THR A 127 -15.14 -7.20 15.41
N TRP A 128 -14.26 -7.67 14.51
CA TRP A 128 -12.81 -7.51 14.64
C TRP A 128 -12.30 -6.12 14.22
N ALA A 129 -13.18 -5.25 13.71
CA ALA A 129 -12.79 -3.89 13.32
C ALA A 129 -12.12 -3.11 14.47
N ALA A 130 -12.55 -3.35 15.72
CA ALA A 130 -11.93 -2.74 16.88
C ALA A 130 -10.51 -3.29 17.16
N ILE A 131 -10.27 -4.59 16.92
CA ILE A 131 -8.94 -5.19 17.04
C ILE A 131 -8.02 -4.61 15.95
N ASP A 132 -8.50 -4.50 14.71
CA ASP A 132 -7.74 -3.87 13.63
C ASP A 132 -7.38 -2.41 13.95
N ALA A 133 -8.33 -1.66 14.51
CA ALA A 133 -8.10 -0.27 14.92
C ALA A 133 -7.00 -0.15 15.97
N ASP A 134 -6.97 -1.05 16.98
CA ASP A 134 -5.93 -1.05 18.01
C ASP A 134 -4.57 -1.45 17.43
N MET A 135 -4.52 -2.51 16.61
CA MET A 135 -3.29 -2.92 15.94
C MET A 135 -2.76 -1.80 15.02
N HIS A 136 -3.64 -1.17 14.24
CA HIS A 136 -3.30 -0.05 13.37
C HIS A 136 -2.74 1.14 14.17
N HIS A 137 -3.39 1.50 15.27
CA HIS A 137 -2.95 2.59 16.16
C HIS A 137 -1.54 2.35 16.71
N LEU A 138 -1.30 1.17 17.27
CA LEU A 138 0.00 0.81 17.83
C LEU A 138 1.09 0.72 16.75
N LEU A 139 0.81 0.05 15.64
CA LEU A 139 1.76 -0.06 14.53
C LEU A 139 2.08 1.32 13.92
N SER A 140 1.10 2.23 13.80
CA SER A 140 1.33 3.60 13.33
C SER A 140 2.28 4.38 14.25
N SER A 141 2.23 4.09 15.57
CA SER A 141 3.14 4.70 16.54
C SER A 141 4.54 4.11 16.46
N TRP A 142 4.65 2.78 16.28
CA TRP A 142 5.94 2.07 16.25
C TRP A 142 6.68 2.25 14.92
N PHE A 143 5.96 2.35 13.80
CA PHE A 143 6.52 2.53 12.45
C PHE A 143 6.53 4.01 12.01
N ASN A 144 6.91 4.90 12.94
CA ASN A 144 7.10 6.31 12.61
C ASN A 144 8.20 6.46 11.52
N PRO A 145 8.01 7.30 10.51
CA PRO A 145 8.98 7.54 9.43
C PRO A 145 10.40 7.88 9.89
N GLY A 146 10.54 8.49 11.07
CA GLY A 146 11.84 8.81 11.68
C GLY A 146 12.67 7.57 12.11
N PHE A 147 12.03 6.40 12.24
CA PHE A 147 12.70 5.15 12.59
C PHE A 147 13.03 4.26 11.39
N LEU A 148 12.68 4.70 10.19
CA LEU A 148 12.94 3.95 8.97
C LEU A 148 14.35 4.26 8.42
N GLU A 149 15.07 3.19 8.11
CA GLU A 149 16.38 3.23 7.50
C GLU A 149 16.29 2.90 6.01
N LEU A 150 16.91 3.72 5.17
CA LEU A 150 16.96 3.51 3.72
C LEU A 150 18.28 2.81 3.37
N HIS A 151 18.19 1.65 2.72
CA HIS A 151 19.35 0.90 2.24
C HIS A 151 19.26 0.65 0.74
N GLU A 152 20.38 0.79 0.04
CA GLU A 152 20.51 0.34 -1.34
C GLU A 152 20.65 -1.18 -1.39
N ILE A 153 19.84 -1.82 -2.23
CA ILE A 153 19.91 -3.26 -2.52
C ILE A 153 20.77 -3.44 -3.75
N THR A 154 21.84 -4.17 -3.60
CA THR A 154 22.81 -4.44 -4.67
C THR A 154 23.01 -5.94 -4.83
N TRP A 155 23.77 -6.33 -5.86
CA TRP A 155 24.12 -7.75 -6.05
C TRP A 155 24.98 -8.32 -4.91
N ASN A 156 25.60 -7.47 -4.08
CA ASN A 156 26.35 -7.86 -2.90
C ASN A 156 25.48 -7.98 -1.63
N SER A 157 24.19 -7.70 -1.72
CA SER A 157 23.25 -7.90 -0.61
C SER A 157 23.10 -9.38 -0.28
N PRO A 158 22.75 -9.74 0.97
CA PRO A 158 22.53 -11.14 1.35
C PRO A 158 21.52 -11.84 0.42
N ALA A 159 21.81 -13.08 0.00
CA ALA A 159 20.95 -13.84 -0.92
C ALA A 159 19.52 -13.95 -0.41
N GLN A 160 19.31 -14.14 0.90
CA GLN A 160 17.99 -14.19 1.52
C GLN A 160 17.21 -12.89 1.31
N LEU A 161 17.87 -11.72 1.35
CA LEU A 161 17.22 -10.44 1.07
C LEU A 161 16.86 -10.33 -0.42
N LEU A 162 17.73 -10.77 -1.30
CA LEU A 162 17.47 -10.77 -2.74
C LEU A 162 16.30 -11.69 -3.11
N GLU A 163 16.16 -12.85 -2.45
CA GLU A 163 14.98 -13.73 -2.60
C GLU A 163 13.68 -13.03 -2.15
N LYS A 164 13.73 -12.28 -1.06
CA LYS A 164 12.58 -11.49 -0.58
C LYS A 164 12.17 -10.41 -1.59
N ILE A 165 13.13 -9.73 -2.23
CA ILE A 165 12.82 -8.78 -3.30
C ILE A 165 12.10 -9.47 -4.46
N ILE A 166 12.58 -10.64 -4.91
CA ILE A 166 11.89 -11.43 -5.95
C ILE A 166 10.46 -11.79 -5.52
N GLN A 167 10.27 -12.26 -4.29
CA GLN A 167 8.98 -12.73 -3.80
C GLN A 167 7.97 -11.61 -3.58
N HIS A 168 8.41 -10.45 -3.13
CA HIS A 168 7.56 -9.31 -2.80
C HIS A 168 7.29 -8.36 -3.97
N GLU A 169 7.95 -8.54 -5.12
CA GLU A 169 7.68 -7.70 -6.28
C GLU A 169 6.25 -7.92 -6.81
N SER A 170 5.40 -6.92 -6.55
CA SER A 170 3.96 -6.99 -6.79
C SER A 170 3.50 -6.21 -8.03
N VAL A 171 4.33 -5.31 -8.55
CA VAL A 171 4.00 -4.46 -9.71
C VAL A 171 4.39 -5.15 -11.01
N HIS A 172 5.67 -5.47 -11.16
CA HIS A 172 6.24 -6.13 -12.33
C HIS A 172 7.04 -7.36 -11.91
N ALA A 173 6.37 -8.51 -11.81
CA ALA A 173 6.95 -9.76 -11.30
C ALA A 173 8.37 -10.02 -11.82
N ILE A 174 9.26 -10.37 -10.91
CA ILE A 174 10.65 -10.71 -11.22
C ILE A 174 10.71 -12.20 -11.60
N ASP A 175 11.14 -12.49 -12.83
CA ASP A 175 11.29 -13.85 -13.35
C ASP A 175 12.68 -14.40 -13.03
N GLY A 176 12.90 -14.70 -11.74
CA GLY A 176 14.11 -15.33 -11.22
C GLY A 176 15.34 -14.43 -11.16
N TRP A 177 16.48 -15.07 -10.92
CA TRP A 177 17.75 -14.40 -10.60
C TRP A 177 18.33 -13.56 -11.75
N ASP A 178 18.15 -13.95 -13.00
CA ASP A 178 18.65 -13.20 -14.14
C ASP A 178 17.89 -11.90 -14.36
N ASP A 179 16.59 -11.89 -14.08
CA ASP A 179 15.78 -10.67 -14.09
C ASP A 179 16.19 -9.74 -12.94
N LEU A 180 16.33 -10.28 -11.73
CA LEU A 180 16.81 -9.47 -10.60
C LEU A 180 18.19 -8.88 -10.89
N ARG A 181 19.12 -9.69 -11.47
CA ARG A 181 20.45 -9.20 -11.86
C ARG A 181 20.35 -8.01 -12.81
N ARG A 182 19.43 -8.03 -13.78
CA ARG A 182 19.22 -6.91 -14.70
C ARG A 182 18.72 -5.65 -13.95
N ARG A 183 17.85 -5.83 -12.96
CA ARG A 183 17.30 -4.72 -12.15
C ARG A 183 18.30 -4.15 -11.12
N LEU A 184 19.44 -4.78 -10.96
CA LEU A 184 20.54 -4.31 -10.09
C LEU A 184 21.79 -3.86 -10.88
N GLN A 185 21.68 -3.66 -12.21
CA GLN A 185 22.75 -3.16 -13.07
C GLN A 185 23.00 -1.66 -12.84
N PRO A 186 24.14 -1.09 -13.31
CA PRO A 186 24.52 0.31 -13.07
C PRO A 186 23.49 1.37 -13.52
N ASP A 187 22.64 1.07 -14.49
CA ASP A 187 21.53 1.93 -14.93
C ASP A 187 20.22 1.66 -14.18
N ARG A 188 20.29 0.92 -13.10
CA ARG A 188 19.17 0.61 -12.19
C ARG A 188 19.61 0.86 -10.75
N ARG A 189 18.62 1.12 -9.91
CA ARG A 189 18.75 1.18 -8.46
C ARG A 189 17.57 0.49 -7.81
N CYS A 190 17.84 -0.20 -6.73
CA CYS A 190 16.83 -0.72 -5.84
C CYS A 190 17.11 -0.22 -4.43
N TYR A 191 16.14 0.42 -3.82
CA TYR A 191 16.22 0.89 -2.43
C TYR A 191 15.14 0.24 -1.61
N ALA A 192 15.44 -0.15 -0.38
CA ALA A 192 14.44 -0.67 0.54
C ALA A 192 14.49 0.07 1.87
N PHE A 193 13.32 0.22 2.48
CA PHE A 193 13.16 0.78 3.82
C PHE A 193 13.05 -0.36 4.82
N PHE A 194 13.83 -0.24 5.88
CA PHE A 194 13.87 -1.18 7.00
C PHE A 194 13.49 -0.50 8.30
N HIS A 195 13.14 -1.30 9.28
CA HIS A 195 12.93 -0.88 10.65
C HIS A 195 13.84 -1.67 11.58
N ARG A 196 14.42 -1.04 12.61
CA ARG A 196 15.39 -1.69 13.52
C ARG A 196 14.90 -2.97 14.18
N GLN A 197 13.59 -3.08 14.42
CA GLN A 197 12.98 -4.29 14.97
C GLN A 197 12.73 -5.38 13.92
N LEU A 198 12.98 -5.11 12.64
CA LEU A 198 12.83 -6.01 11.49
C LEU A 198 14.03 -5.86 10.56
N PRO A 199 15.26 -6.11 11.03
CA PRO A 199 16.46 -5.77 10.27
C PRO A 199 16.61 -6.56 8.97
N ASP A 200 16.05 -7.78 8.90
CA ASP A 200 16.14 -8.67 7.75
C ASP A 200 14.86 -8.66 6.87
N GLU A 201 13.88 -7.81 7.22
CA GLU A 201 12.59 -7.73 6.54
C GLU A 201 12.39 -6.36 5.91
N PRO A 202 12.45 -6.22 4.59
CA PRO A 202 12.09 -4.96 3.95
C PRO A 202 10.62 -4.65 4.20
N LEU A 203 10.32 -3.37 4.47
CA LEU A 203 8.95 -2.90 4.64
C LEU A 203 8.32 -2.51 3.31
N ILE A 204 9.11 -1.81 2.53
CA ILE A 204 8.77 -1.35 1.18
C ILE A 204 10.07 -1.24 0.38
N PHE A 205 10.06 -1.60 -0.87
CA PHE A 205 11.19 -1.32 -1.76
C PHE A 205 10.75 -0.60 -3.03
N VAL A 206 11.72 0.06 -3.64
CA VAL A 206 11.53 0.93 -4.80
C VAL A 206 12.55 0.56 -5.85
N GLU A 207 12.10 0.27 -7.08
CA GLU A 207 12.98 0.05 -8.23
C GLU A 207 12.99 1.28 -9.13
N VAL A 208 14.19 1.72 -9.51
CA VAL A 208 14.42 2.93 -10.27
C VAL A 208 15.27 2.63 -11.50
N ALA A 209 14.84 3.13 -12.65
CA ALA A 209 15.62 3.13 -13.88
C ALA A 209 16.24 4.53 -14.11
N LEU A 210 17.53 4.56 -14.46
CA LEU A 210 18.28 5.77 -14.79
C LEU A 210 18.36 5.89 -16.32
N VAL A 211 17.69 6.89 -16.85
CA VAL A 211 17.47 7.02 -18.30
C VAL A 211 17.73 8.45 -18.80
N PRO A 212 17.91 8.67 -20.12
CA PRO A 212 18.11 10.02 -20.68
C PRO A 212 16.87 10.92 -20.59
N SER A 213 15.66 10.36 -20.65
CA SER A 213 14.39 11.11 -20.68
C SER A 213 13.27 10.29 -20.04
N ILE A 214 12.10 10.90 -19.82
CA ILE A 214 10.93 10.24 -19.28
C ILE A 214 10.51 9.07 -20.18
N SER A 215 10.38 7.88 -19.58
CA SER A 215 9.92 6.67 -20.26
C SER A 215 8.39 6.62 -20.28
N THR A 216 7.85 6.17 -21.41
CA THR A 216 6.40 5.99 -21.63
C THR A 216 5.98 4.53 -21.80
N ASP A 217 6.95 3.61 -21.74
CA ASP A 217 6.76 2.16 -21.91
C ASP A 217 7.58 1.42 -20.85
N VAL A 218 6.90 0.61 -20.06
CA VAL A 218 7.55 -0.17 -18.99
C VAL A 218 8.34 -1.35 -19.55
N GLY A 219 7.94 -1.90 -20.69
CA GLY A 219 8.63 -3.01 -21.32
C GLY A 219 10.11 -2.72 -21.60
N VAL A 220 10.42 -1.47 -21.97
CA VAL A 220 11.82 -1.04 -22.17
C VAL A 220 12.61 -1.05 -20.85
N LEU A 221 11.96 -0.75 -19.74
CA LEU A 221 12.60 -0.66 -18.42
C LEU A 221 12.88 -2.03 -17.81
N ILE A 222 11.97 -3.00 -18.00
CA ILE A 222 12.04 -4.35 -17.40
C ILE A 222 12.62 -5.42 -18.32
N ASN A 223 12.89 -5.10 -19.59
CA ASN A 223 13.41 -6.07 -20.55
C ASN A 223 14.84 -6.51 -20.16
N LYS A 224 15.01 -7.80 -19.90
CA LYS A 224 16.29 -8.44 -19.55
C LYS A 224 17.39 -8.22 -20.59
N LYS A 225 17.03 -8.02 -21.87
CA LYS A 225 17.96 -7.90 -23.00
C LYS A 225 18.34 -6.46 -23.32
N THR A 226 17.74 -5.46 -22.64
CA THR A 226 18.09 -4.05 -22.85
C THR A 226 19.54 -3.83 -22.38
N GLU A 227 20.34 -3.21 -23.24
CA GLU A 227 21.72 -2.83 -22.91
C GLU A 227 21.76 -1.85 -21.74
N VAL A 228 22.85 -1.95 -20.96
CA VAL A 228 23.08 -1.05 -19.82
C VAL A 228 23.37 0.35 -20.34
N GLY A 229 22.60 1.33 -19.86
CA GLY A 229 22.78 2.71 -20.23
C GLY A 229 24.12 3.30 -19.74
N SER A 230 24.66 4.26 -20.48
CA SER A 230 25.88 4.97 -20.07
C SER A 230 25.59 5.96 -18.94
N PRO A 231 26.39 6.00 -17.85
CA PRO A 231 26.20 6.94 -16.75
C PRO A 231 26.14 8.42 -17.18
N LYS A 232 26.85 8.78 -18.25
CA LYS A 232 26.84 10.16 -18.82
C LYS A 232 25.48 10.56 -19.39
N SER A 233 24.62 9.60 -19.72
CA SER A 233 23.28 9.86 -20.30
C SER A 233 22.19 10.01 -19.25
N PHE A 234 22.45 9.68 -17.97
CA PHE A 234 21.43 9.70 -16.94
C PHE A 234 20.98 11.14 -16.61
N LYS A 235 19.73 11.45 -16.93
CA LYS A 235 19.08 12.74 -16.65
C LYS A 235 17.78 12.59 -15.86
N THR A 236 17.17 11.40 -15.94
CA THR A 236 15.85 11.11 -15.38
C THR A 236 15.91 9.83 -14.57
N ALA A 237 15.36 9.86 -13.38
CA ALA A 237 15.10 8.70 -12.54
C ALA A 237 13.62 8.31 -12.67
N ILE A 238 13.34 7.11 -13.17
CA ILE A 238 11.99 6.55 -13.32
C ILE A 238 11.75 5.51 -12.23
N PHE A 239 10.86 5.82 -11.30
CA PHE A 239 10.37 4.88 -10.31
C PHE A 239 9.31 3.99 -10.97
N TYR A 240 9.66 2.78 -11.36
CA TYR A 240 8.77 1.90 -12.11
C TYR A 240 8.13 0.80 -11.26
N SER A 241 8.69 0.52 -10.08
CA SER A 241 8.04 -0.33 -9.07
C SER A 241 8.20 0.24 -7.67
N ILE A 242 7.11 0.17 -6.89
CA ILE A 242 7.07 0.46 -5.46
C ILE A 242 6.25 -0.66 -4.83
N SER A 243 6.91 -1.59 -4.13
CA SER A 243 6.29 -2.80 -3.61
C SER A 243 6.30 -2.80 -2.09
N ASN A 244 5.12 -2.97 -1.49
CA ASN A 244 4.96 -3.15 -0.05
C ASN A 244 5.21 -4.62 0.31
N CYS A 245 6.17 -4.89 1.19
CA CYS A 245 6.56 -6.23 1.60
C CYS A 245 5.79 -6.75 2.81
N GLN A 246 5.07 -5.87 3.52
CA GLN A 246 4.41 -6.20 4.78
C GLN A 246 2.89 -5.96 4.71
N PRO A 247 2.09 -6.92 4.23
CA PRO A 247 0.62 -6.77 4.12
C PRO A 247 -0.06 -6.42 5.46
N GLY A 248 0.51 -6.87 6.58
CA GLY A 248 0.03 -6.53 7.91
C GLY A 248 0.19 -5.05 8.29
N LEU A 249 1.00 -4.28 7.55
CA LEU A 249 1.11 -2.83 7.70
C LEU A 249 0.15 -2.05 6.79
N LYS A 250 -0.81 -2.71 6.15
CA LYS A 250 -1.80 -2.02 5.31
C LYS A 250 -2.47 -0.86 6.07
N GLY A 251 -2.44 0.33 5.48
CA GLY A 251 -3.00 1.56 6.07
C GLY A 251 -2.06 2.27 7.05
N VAL A 252 -1.02 1.63 7.55
CA VAL A 252 0.02 2.28 8.37
C VAL A 252 0.86 3.17 7.46
N SER A 253 0.95 4.46 7.79
CA SER A 253 1.75 5.40 7.02
C SER A 253 3.23 5.19 7.33
N LEU A 254 3.97 4.69 6.35
CA LEU A 254 5.44 4.60 6.42
C LEU A 254 6.13 5.93 6.06
N GLY A 255 5.37 7.02 5.97
CA GLY A 255 5.82 8.38 5.64
C GLY A 255 5.43 8.79 4.23
N ASN A 256 4.95 10.04 4.12
CA ASN A 256 4.50 10.61 2.85
C ASN A 256 5.66 11.03 1.93
N PHE A 257 6.92 10.83 2.30
CA PHE A 257 8.06 11.33 1.53
C PHE A 257 9.11 10.26 1.23
N LEU A 258 8.69 8.98 1.18
CA LEU A 258 9.62 7.89 0.86
C LEU A 258 10.31 8.11 -0.50
N ILE A 259 9.56 8.52 -1.53
CA ILE A 259 10.10 8.82 -2.85
C ILE A 259 11.05 10.03 -2.79
N LYS A 260 10.70 11.07 -1.99
CA LYS A 260 11.57 12.24 -1.78
C LYS A 260 12.91 11.83 -1.17
N ARG A 261 12.92 10.93 -0.18
CA ARG A 261 14.16 10.41 0.43
C ARG A 261 15.02 9.66 -0.59
N VAL A 262 14.42 8.78 -1.39
CA VAL A 262 15.14 8.06 -2.46
C VAL A 262 15.65 9.05 -3.52
N ALA A 263 14.86 10.04 -3.92
CA ALA A 263 15.28 11.06 -4.88
C ALA A 263 16.44 11.91 -4.35
N GLN A 264 16.45 12.27 -3.07
CA GLN A 264 17.55 12.97 -2.42
C GLN A 264 18.84 12.15 -2.44
N GLN A 265 18.78 10.87 -2.08
CA GLN A 265 19.92 9.95 -2.16
C GLN A 265 20.44 9.84 -3.59
N LEU A 266 19.55 9.73 -4.57
CA LEU A 266 19.92 9.65 -5.99
C LEU A 266 20.61 10.93 -6.49
N ILE A 267 20.24 12.12 -6.00
CA ILE A 267 20.89 13.39 -6.35
C ILE A 267 22.31 13.44 -5.78
N GLU A 268 22.48 12.95 -4.55
CA GLU A 268 23.81 12.89 -3.92
C GLU A 268 24.74 11.96 -4.70
N ASP A 269 24.25 10.78 -5.09
CA ASP A 269 25.02 9.77 -5.81
C ASP A 269 25.26 10.14 -7.29
N ILE A 270 24.28 10.81 -7.93
CA ILE A 270 24.27 11.10 -9.37
C ILE A 270 23.78 12.53 -9.61
N PRO A 271 24.63 13.56 -9.46
CA PRO A 271 24.24 14.97 -9.57
C PRO A 271 23.74 15.41 -10.96
N THR A 272 23.88 14.55 -11.96
CA THR A 272 23.38 14.81 -13.33
C THR A 272 21.87 14.61 -13.47
N LEU A 273 21.21 13.95 -12.50
CA LEU A 273 19.77 13.76 -12.50
C LEU A 273 19.04 15.09 -12.30
N LYS A 274 18.02 15.33 -13.15
CA LYS A 274 17.22 16.56 -13.15
C LYS A 274 15.73 16.29 -12.98
N THR A 275 15.29 15.09 -13.36
CA THR A 275 13.88 14.73 -13.41
C THR A 275 13.64 13.47 -12.60
N PHE A 276 12.62 13.52 -11.75
CA PHE A 276 12.17 12.40 -10.94
C PHE A 276 10.70 12.14 -11.25
N CYS A 277 10.40 11.01 -11.85
CA CYS A 277 9.02 10.65 -12.12
C CYS A 277 8.80 9.15 -11.98
N THR A 278 7.54 8.74 -11.92
CA THR A 278 7.18 7.32 -11.94
C THR A 278 6.72 6.89 -13.33
N LEU A 279 6.60 5.59 -13.52
CA LEU A 279 5.79 4.96 -14.54
C LEU A 279 4.92 3.93 -13.83
N SER A 280 3.69 4.31 -13.51
CA SER A 280 2.84 3.61 -12.55
C SER A 280 1.62 2.97 -13.21
N PRO A 281 1.17 1.79 -12.75
CA PRO A 281 -0.08 1.17 -13.20
C PRO A 281 -1.30 1.94 -12.68
N ILE A 282 -2.48 1.63 -13.25
CA ILE A 282 -3.78 2.21 -12.87
C ILE A 282 -4.73 1.05 -12.52
N PRO A 283 -4.61 0.43 -11.34
CA PRO A 283 -5.19 -0.88 -11.04
C PRO A 283 -6.72 -0.92 -11.05
N GLY A 284 -7.40 0.19 -10.82
CA GLY A 284 -8.86 0.26 -10.71
C GLY A 284 -9.60 0.75 -11.95
N PHE A 285 -8.91 1.16 -13.02
CA PHE A 285 -9.52 1.87 -14.14
C PHE A 285 -10.53 1.03 -14.92
N THR A 286 -10.18 -0.19 -15.32
CA THR A 286 -11.11 -1.06 -16.07
C THR A 286 -12.29 -1.51 -15.21
N GLN A 287 -12.06 -1.74 -13.92
CA GLN A 287 -13.13 -2.06 -12.99
C GLN A 287 -14.13 -0.91 -12.85
N TRP A 288 -13.65 0.34 -12.78
CA TRP A 288 -14.50 1.52 -12.75
C TRP A 288 -15.32 1.66 -14.05
N MET A 289 -14.73 1.40 -15.20
CA MET A 289 -15.47 1.36 -16.48
C MET A 289 -16.56 0.28 -16.48
N ASP A 290 -16.27 -0.92 -15.95
CA ASP A 290 -17.21 -2.04 -15.84
C ASP A 290 -18.37 -1.75 -14.86
N GLN A 291 -18.22 -0.79 -13.97
CA GLN A 291 -19.23 -0.29 -13.04
C GLN A 291 -20.04 0.89 -13.61
N GLY A 292 -19.89 1.19 -14.90
CA GLY A 292 -20.63 2.27 -15.58
C GLY A 292 -19.89 3.61 -15.62
N ALA A 293 -18.62 3.66 -15.19
CA ALA A 293 -17.81 4.88 -15.14
C ALA A 293 -18.46 6.03 -14.32
N GLU A 294 -19.18 5.67 -13.25
CA GLU A 294 -19.89 6.64 -12.41
C GLU A 294 -18.93 7.53 -11.62
N LEU A 295 -19.26 8.80 -11.49
CA LEU A 295 -18.57 9.80 -10.68
C LEU A 295 -19.59 10.44 -9.73
N THR A 296 -19.39 10.29 -8.42
CA THR A 296 -20.33 10.80 -7.40
C THR A 296 -20.11 12.29 -7.07
N THR A 297 -18.90 12.80 -7.33
CA THR A 297 -18.46 14.17 -6.95
C THR A 297 -17.89 14.96 -8.13
N PHE A 298 -18.40 14.71 -9.34
CA PHE A 298 -17.89 15.35 -10.55
C PHE A 298 -18.58 16.70 -10.77
N ASP A 299 -17.98 17.77 -10.24
CA ASP A 299 -18.40 19.14 -10.54
C ASP A 299 -17.81 19.56 -11.91
N ALA A 300 -18.52 19.16 -12.97
CA ALA A 300 -18.11 19.36 -14.35
C ALA A 300 -19.00 20.35 -15.07
N SER A 301 -18.39 21.14 -15.96
CA SER A 301 -19.15 21.95 -16.91
C SER A 301 -19.99 21.05 -17.86
N ALA A 302 -21.08 21.61 -18.41
CA ALA A 302 -21.92 20.89 -19.39
C ALA A 302 -21.10 20.38 -20.60
N SER A 303 -20.05 21.11 -21.00
CA SER A 303 -19.14 20.69 -22.08
C SER A 303 -18.29 19.48 -21.70
N GLN A 304 -17.83 19.39 -20.44
CA GLN A 304 -17.07 18.25 -19.95
C GLN A 304 -17.93 17.00 -19.86
N LEU A 305 -19.15 17.14 -19.31
CA LEU A 305 -20.12 16.03 -19.25
C LEU A 305 -20.43 15.50 -20.65
N LYS A 306 -20.73 16.38 -21.63
CA LYS A 306 -20.99 15.96 -23.01
C LYS A 306 -19.83 15.17 -23.62
N ARG A 307 -18.58 15.58 -23.36
CA ARG A 307 -17.39 14.89 -23.88
C ARG A 307 -17.14 13.56 -23.15
N PHE A 308 -17.47 13.49 -21.87
CA PHE A 308 -17.42 12.27 -21.07
C PHE A 308 -18.42 11.24 -21.56
N ASP A 309 -19.70 11.63 -21.74
CA ASP A 309 -20.77 10.76 -22.25
C ASP A 309 -20.46 10.27 -23.67
N ALA A 310 -19.91 11.15 -24.53
CA ALA A 310 -19.48 10.75 -25.86
C ALA A 310 -18.34 9.70 -25.82
N ALA A 311 -17.42 9.79 -24.87
CA ALA A 311 -16.37 8.80 -24.72
C ALA A 311 -16.93 7.44 -24.25
N ILE A 312 -17.87 7.42 -23.31
CA ILE A 312 -18.59 6.22 -22.87
C ILE A 312 -19.30 5.56 -24.06
N SER A 313 -20.03 6.35 -24.85
CA SER A 313 -20.76 5.88 -26.02
C SER A 313 -19.82 5.33 -27.12
N THR A 314 -18.69 6.02 -27.39
CA THR A 314 -17.69 5.57 -28.37
C THR A 314 -17.10 4.20 -28.02
N LEU A 315 -16.97 3.91 -26.74
CA LEU A 315 -16.46 2.63 -26.26
C LEU A 315 -17.57 1.58 -26.07
N GLY A 316 -18.85 1.94 -26.17
CA GLY A 316 -19.98 1.03 -25.86
C GLY A 316 -19.87 0.49 -24.43
N LEU A 317 -19.55 1.34 -23.45
CA LEU A 317 -19.52 0.95 -22.06
C LEU A 317 -20.94 0.76 -21.54
N GLY A 318 -21.17 -0.30 -20.76
CA GLY A 318 -22.50 -0.71 -20.33
C GLY A 318 -23.05 -1.92 -21.11
N ASP A 319 -22.76 -2.03 -22.41
CA ASP A 319 -23.20 -3.15 -23.23
C ASP A 319 -22.39 -4.43 -22.95
N ARG A 320 -21.13 -4.25 -22.64
CA ARG A 320 -20.19 -5.38 -22.45
C ARG A 320 -19.04 -5.04 -21.52
N LYS A 321 -18.73 -5.95 -20.58
CA LYS A 321 -17.64 -5.81 -19.62
C LYS A 321 -16.27 -5.84 -20.29
N TRP A 322 -15.31 -5.11 -19.71
CA TRP A 322 -13.92 -5.07 -20.18
C TRP A 322 -13.28 -6.46 -20.21
N SER A 323 -13.50 -7.24 -19.16
CA SER A 323 -12.99 -8.61 -19.05
C SER A 323 -13.48 -9.54 -20.17
N GLU A 324 -14.68 -9.32 -20.74
CA GLU A 324 -15.20 -10.06 -21.87
C GLU A 324 -14.54 -9.64 -23.18
N ARG A 325 -14.29 -8.32 -23.36
CA ARG A 325 -13.56 -7.80 -24.52
C ARG A 325 -12.14 -8.38 -24.61
N LEU A 326 -11.46 -8.50 -23.47
CA LEU A 326 -10.13 -9.11 -23.38
C LEU A 326 -10.15 -10.59 -23.76
N LYS A 327 -11.18 -11.35 -23.36
CA LYS A 327 -11.35 -12.77 -23.76
C LYS A 327 -11.50 -12.92 -25.28
N ASP A 328 -12.12 -11.95 -25.93
CA ASP A 328 -12.30 -11.93 -27.40
C ASP A 328 -11.08 -11.34 -28.12
N GLY A 329 -9.95 -11.17 -27.42
CA GLY A 329 -8.70 -10.74 -28.03
C GLY A 329 -8.56 -9.23 -28.23
N TRP A 330 -9.31 -8.41 -27.50
CA TRP A 330 -9.11 -6.97 -27.54
C TRP A 330 -7.64 -6.61 -27.20
N HIS A 331 -7.07 -5.72 -28.00
CA HIS A 331 -5.69 -5.24 -27.81
C HIS A 331 -5.59 -3.77 -28.22
N PRO A 332 -4.73 -2.92 -27.60
CA PRO A 332 -4.58 -1.51 -27.94
C PRO A 332 -4.31 -1.23 -29.43
N SER A 333 -3.63 -2.16 -30.12
CA SER A 333 -3.35 -2.02 -31.56
C SER A 333 -4.59 -2.14 -32.45
N SER A 334 -5.70 -2.69 -31.96
CA SER A 334 -6.96 -2.81 -32.68
C SER A 334 -7.91 -1.62 -32.48
N CYS A 335 -7.52 -0.63 -31.65
CA CYS A 335 -8.32 0.55 -31.40
C CYS A 335 -8.30 1.53 -32.57
N SER A 336 -9.48 2.07 -32.90
CA SER A 336 -9.53 3.27 -33.75
C SER A 336 -8.95 4.51 -33.03
N PRO A 337 -8.57 5.57 -33.75
CA PRO A 337 -8.13 6.83 -33.14
C PRO A 337 -9.16 7.40 -32.14
N GLU A 338 -10.45 7.29 -32.46
CA GLU A 338 -11.57 7.77 -31.63
C GLU A 338 -11.68 6.94 -30.34
N GLN A 339 -11.56 5.62 -30.42
CA GLN A 339 -11.57 4.73 -29.24
C GLN A 339 -10.36 4.97 -28.35
N ARG A 340 -9.18 5.17 -28.95
CA ARG A 340 -7.96 5.55 -28.20
C ARG A 340 -8.18 6.88 -27.46
N GLN A 341 -8.72 7.89 -28.13
CA GLN A 341 -8.98 9.21 -27.54
C GLN A 341 -10.01 9.09 -26.40
N ALA A 342 -11.05 8.28 -26.59
CA ALA A 342 -12.07 8.03 -25.57
C ALA A 342 -11.47 7.37 -24.32
N LEU A 343 -10.65 6.33 -24.48
CA LEU A 343 -9.95 5.68 -23.35
C LEU A 343 -9.01 6.63 -22.61
N MET A 344 -8.23 7.43 -23.34
CA MET A 344 -7.33 8.42 -22.76
C MET A 344 -8.10 9.49 -21.97
N ARG A 345 -9.24 9.95 -22.48
CA ARG A 345 -10.13 10.91 -21.80
C ARG A 345 -10.71 10.32 -20.52
N LEU A 346 -11.32 9.13 -20.60
CA LEU A 346 -11.88 8.46 -19.43
C LEU A 346 -10.82 8.22 -18.36
N CYS A 347 -9.60 7.82 -18.76
CA CYS A 347 -8.49 7.63 -17.83
C CYS A 347 -8.10 8.94 -17.14
N ALA A 348 -8.01 10.06 -17.89
CA ALA A 348 -7.71 11.37 -17.31
C ALA A 348 -8.79 11.81 -16.32
N THR A 349 -10.06 11.64 -16.68
CA THR A 349 -11.20 11.95 -15.80
C THR A 349 -11.19 11.07 -14.55
N TYR A 350 -10.95 9.76 -14.68
CA TYR A 350 -10.79 8.81 -13.58
C TYR A 350 -9.71 9.26 -12.61
N LEU A 351 -8.50 9.57 -13.10
CA LEU A 351 -7.37 9.95 -12.27
C LEU A 351 -7.56 11.32 -11.59
N MET A 352 -8.20 12.28 -12.26
CA MET A 352 -8.41 13.62 -11.70
C MET A 352 -9.58 13.69 -10.72
N HIS A 353 -10.65 12.94 -10.93
CA HIS A 353 -11.90 13.08 -10.18
C HIS A 353 -12.20 11.86 -9.32
N TYR A 354 -12.24 10.63 -9.89
CA TYR A 354 -12.57 9.43 -9.13
C TYR A 354 -11.51 9.07 -8.08
N THR A 355 -10.23 9.42 -8.29
CA THR A 355 -9.18 9.20 -7.29
C THR A 355 -9.50 9.85 -5.94
N ARG A 356 -10.26 10.93 -5.91
CA ARG A 356 -10.67 11.62 -4.68
C ARG A 356 -11.76 10.87 -3.90
N GLU A 357 -12.51 9.99 -4.53
CA GLU A 357 -13.56 9.23 -3.90
C GLU A 357 -13.01 8.15 -2.94
N ARG A 358 -13.84 7.66 -2.02
CA ARG A 358 -13.44 6.65 -1.04
C ARG A 358 -12.84 5.40 -1.70
N ARG A 359 -13.40 4.97 -2.84
CA ARG A 359 -12.95 3.82 -3.64
C ARG A 359 -12.01 4.18 -4.77
N GLY A 360 -11.50 5.40 -4.81
CA GLY A 360 -10.61 5.88 -5.88
C GLY A 360 -9.30 5.11 -5.97
N ASP A 361 -8.59 5.32 -7.06
CA ASP A 361 -7.36 4.59 -7.39
C ASP A 361 -6.31 4.68 -6.28
N SER A 362 -5.85 3.55 -5.77
CA SER A 362 -4.93 3.48 -4.64
C SER A 362 -3.51 3.94 -5.01
N VAL A 363 -3.08 3.70 -6.25
CA VAL A 363 -1.75 4.11 -6.74
C VAL A 363 -1.73 5.62 -6.99
N ALA A 364 -2.78 6.16 -7.61
CA ALA A 364 -2.93 7.60 -7.78
C ALA A 364 -2.99 8.32 -6.42
N LYS A 365 -3.79 7.81 -5.46
CA LYS A 365 -3.82 8.36 -4.10
C LYS A 365 -2.46 8.37 -3.45
N PHE A 366 -1.71 7.28 -3.57
CA PHE A 366 -0.36 7.19 -3.02
C PHE A 366 0.54 8.27 -3.61
N HIS A 367 0.64 8.41 -4.93
CA HIS A 367 1.54 9.39 -5.54
C HIS A 367 1.11 10.84 -5.29
N LEU A 368 -0.18 11.15 -5.41
CA LEU A 368 -0.71 12.50 -5.20
C LEU A 368 -0.60 12.92 -3.73
N SER A 369 -0.86 12.01 -2.79
CA SER A 369 -0.63 12.27 -1.36
C SER A 369 0.86 12.37 -1.00
N ASN A 370 1.76 11.86 -1.83
CA ASN A 370 3.20 12.08 -1.72
C ASN A 370 3.68 13.34 -2.50
N GLY A 371 2.76 14.21 -2.93
CA GLY A 371 3.07 15.49 -3.53
C GLY A 371 3.56 15.41 -4.99
N ALA A 372 3.11 14.42 -5.75
CA ALA A 372 3.39 14.35 -7.18
C ALA A 372 2.38 15.13 -8.01
N THR A 373 2.82 15.60 -9.18
CA THR A 373 1.95 16.07 -10.26
C THR A 373 1.50 14.89 -11.13
N LEU A 374 0.22 14.81 -11.49
CA LEU A 374 -0.31 13.93 -12.53
C LEU A 374 0.17 14.44 -13.90
N PHE A 375 1.28 13.88 -14.39
CA PHE A 375 2.04 14.50 -15.46
C PHE A 375 1.63 14.04 -16.86
N GLN A 376 1.56 12.72 -17.10
CA GLN A 376 1.29 12.17 -18.43
C GLN A 376 0.63 10.80 -18.34
N ILE A 377 -0.37 10.55 -19.20
CA ILE A 377 -0.99 9.25 -19.41
C ILE A 377 -0.37 8.65 -20.67
N ASN A 378 0.09 7.40 -20.58
CA ASN A 378 0.82 6.72 -21.64
C ASN A 378 -0.03 5.61 -22.25
N TRP A 379 -0.18 5.64 -23.57
CA TRP A 379 -0.90 4.64 -24.35
C TRP A 379 -0.05 3.40 -24.57
N ALA A 380 -0.66 2.21 -24.39
CA ALA A 380 -0.01 0.91 -24.63
C ALA A 380 1.34 0.73 -23.88
N ALA A 381 1.42 1.31 -22.70
CA ALA A 381 2.64 1.38 -21.88
C ALA A 381 2.93 0.11 -21.09
N ASP A 382 1.90 -0.73 -20.85
CA ASP A 382 2.01 -2.07 -20.27
C ASP A 382 1.11 -3.05 -21.01
N LEU A 383 1.69 -3.84 -21.91
CA LEU A 383 0.99 -4.85 -22.70
C LEU A 383 0.96 -6.23 -22.03
N SER A 384 1.41 -6.35 -20.79
CA SER A 384 1.25 -7.58 -20.00
C SER A 384 -0.24 -7.90 -19.80
N LYS A 385 -0.55 -9.18 -19.55
CA LYS A 385 -1.90 -9.60 -19.20
C LYS A 385 -2.48 -8.77 -18.04
N LYS A 386 -1.65 -8.45 -17.03
CA LYS A 386 -2.03 -7.64 -15.88
C LYS A 386 -2.33 -6.18 -16.28
N GLY A 387 -1.47 -5.54 -17.07
CA GLY A 387 -1.66 -4.17 -17.56
C GLY A 387 -2.93 -4.04 -18.40
N LEU A 388 -3.17 -4.96 -19.32
CA LEU A 388 -4.40 -5.00 -20.11
C LEU A 388 -5.65 -5.16 -19.25
N GLN A 389 -5.60 -6.02 -18.23
CA GLN A 389 -6.72 -6.27 -17.32
C GLN A 389 -7.04 -5.09 -16.41
N GLN A 390 -6.04 -4.39 -15.91
CA GLN A 390 -6.20 -3.32 -14.91
C GLN A 390 -6.51 -1.96 -15.53
N SER A 391 -5.90 -1.67 -16.69
CA SER A 391 -5.88 -0.31 -17.25
C SER A 391 -5.98 -0.24 -18.76
N ALA A 392 -6.38 -1.31 -19.46
CA ALA A 392 -6.38 -1.34 -20.92
C ALA A 392 -4.99 -1.05 -21.53
N GLY A 393 -3.93 -1.43 -20.82
CA GLY A 393 -2.55 -1.16 -21.22
C GLY A 393 -2.07 0.26 -20.97
N LEU A 394 -2.86 1.11 -20.30
CA LEU A 394 -2.46 2.48 -19.94
C LEU A 394 -1.59 2.47 -18.68
N MET A 395 -0.62 3.37 -18.64
CA MET A 395 0.14 3.73 -17.44
C MET A 395 0.24 5.25 -17.29
N VAL A 396 0.67 5.70 -16.13
CA VAL A 396 0.76 7.12 -15.82
C VAL A 396 2.13 7.50 -15.26
N ASN A 397 2.68 8.64 -15.71
CA ASN A 397 3.83 9.26 -15.07
C ASN A 397 3.35 10.27 -14.02
N TYR A 398 3.81 10.11 -12.78
CA TYR A 398 3.71 11.09 -11.70
C TYR A 398 5.05 11.79 -11.56
N LEU A 399 5.08 13.12 -11.73
CA LEU A 399 6.29 13.93 -11.66
C LEU A 399 6.50 14.45 -10.24
N TYR A 400 7.70 14.31 -9.72
CA TYR A 400 8.12 14.83 -8.42
C TYR A 400 9.04 16.03 -8.59
N GLU A 401 8.51 17.22 -8.39
CA GLU A 401 9.25 18.47 -8.30
C GLU A 401 9.58 18.70 -6.82
N LEU A 402 10.82 18.37 -6.42
CA LEU A 402 11.21 18.24 -5.00
C LEU A 402 11.00 19.51 -4.16
N ASP A 403 11.02 20.65 -4.78
CA ASP A 403 10.72 21.96 -4.18
C ASP A 403 9.21 22.24 -4.02
N LYS A 404 8.34 21.49 -4.72
CA LYS A 404 6.88 21.65 -4.71
C LYS A 404 6.13 20.55 -4.00
N VAL A 405 6.81 19.45 -3.64
CA VAL A 405 6.20 18.24 -3.07
C VAL A 405 5.29 18.56 -1.87
N GLU A 406 5.72 19.45 -0.97
CA GLU A 406 4.95 19.78 0.23
C GLU A 406 3.68 20.59 -0.12
N ALA A 407 3.79 21.57 -1.01
CA ALA A 407 2.65 22.36 -1.46
C ALA A 407 1.63 21.52 -2.25
N GLN A 408 2.10 20.58 -3.06
CA GLN A 408 1.25 19.66 -3.82
C GLN A 408 0.57 18.62 -2.93
N HIS A 409 1.26 18.11 -1.90
CA HIS A 409 0.66 17.27 -0.85
C HIS A 409 -0.49 18.02 -0.14
N GLU A 410 -0.25 19.27 0.24
CA GLU A 410 -1.27 20.10 0.90
C GLU A 410 -2.47 20.36 -0.04
N ALA A 411 -2.23 20.65 -1.32
CA ALA A 411 -3.29 20.80 -2.31
C ALA A 411 -4.15 19.54 -2.43
N PHE A 412 -3.53 18.36 -2.51
CA PHE A 412 -4.26 17.08 -2.57
C PHE A 412 -5.07 16.82 -1.29
N SER A 413 -4.52 17.14 -0.12
CA SER A 413 -5.24 17.05 1.17
C SER A 413 -6.48 17.94 1.22
N LYS A 414 -6.47 19.05 0.49
CA LYS A 414 -7.62 19.96 0.29
C LYS A 414 -8.53 19.52 -0.86
N GLY A 415 -8.29 18.35 -1.44
CA GLY A 415 -9.11 17.78 -2.50
C GLY A 415 -8.77 18.28 -3.91
N GLN A 416 -7.59 18.86 -4.14
CA GLN A 416 -7.15 19.31 -5.46
C GLN A 416 -6.14 18.32 -6.04
N VAL A 417 -6.36 17.86 -7.27
CA VAL A 417 -5.40 17.09 -8.04
C VAL A 417 -4.61 18.03 -8.94
N ILE A 418 -3.32 18.15 -8.67
CA ILE A 418 -2.42 18.94 -9.54
C ILE A 418 -2.04 18.08 -10.75
N ALA A 419 -2.40 18.57 -11.94
CA ALA A 419 -2.16 17.87 -13.20
C ALA A 419 -1.44 18.78 -14.21
N SER A 420 -0.70 18.17 -15.15
CA SER A 420 -0.15 18.89 -16.29
C SER A 420 -1.25 19.44 -17.19
N ARG A 421 -0.91 20.46 -17.99
CA ARG A 421 -1.83 20.99 -18.99
C ARG A 421 -2.33 19.91 -19.96
N GLY A 422 -1.44 18.96 -20.35
CA GLY A 422 -1.81 17.87 -21.26
C GLY A 422 -2.89 16.96 -20.68
N VAL A 423 -2.77 16.57 -19.41
CA VAL A 423 -3.77 15.73 -18.73
C VAL A 423 -5.06 16.51 -18.50
N SER A 424 -4.97 17.78 -18.08
CA SER A 424 -6.15 18.62 -17.88
C SER A 424 -6.97 18.80 -19.18
N LEU A 425 -6.31 18.97 -20.34
CA LEU A 425 -6.97 19.05 -21.63
C LEU A 425 -7.61 17.72 -22.09
N LEU A 426 -7.08 16.58 -21.65
CA LEU A 426 -7.70 15.28 -21.90
C LEU A 426 -9.00 15.12 -21.09
N ALA A 427 -8.98 15.51 -19.82
CA ALA A 427 -10.14 15.38 -18.93
C ALA A 427 -11.28 16.36 -19.29
N GLY A 428 -10.98 17.49 -19.89
CA GLY A 428 -12.01 18.46 -20.22
C GLY A 428 -11.63 19.76 -20.68
#